data_d0d240754b96f8aa8a4d36ac028619f2
#
_entry.id   d0d240754b96f8aa8a4d36ac028619f2
#
_cell.length_a   1.000
_cell.length_b   1.000
_cell.length_c   1.000
_cell.angle_alpha   90.00
_cell.angle_beta   90.00
_cell.angle_gamma   90.00
#
_symmetry.space_group_name_H-M   'P 1'
#
loop_
_entity.id
_entity.type
_entity.pdbx_description
1 polymer ?
#
loop_
_entity_poly.entity_id
_entity_poly.type
_entity_poly.pdbx_seq_one_letter_code
_entity_poly.pdbx_strand_id
1 'polypeptide(L)'
;MKKLKLFALTAVALMGVTGVANAETVLLASDDFVGISFWVISMAMLATTAFFFLEAGSVASGWRTSIIVAGLVTGIAFIHYIYMRDVWVMTGESPTVYRYIDWLITVPLPVSYTHLTLPTNREV
;
A
#
# COMPACT_ATOMS: atom_id res chain seq x y z
N MET A 1 14.88 19.13 7.13
CA MET A 1 14.44 18.12 6.16
C MET A 1 14.79 16.69 6.57
N LYS A 2 16.02 16.38 6.96
CA LYS A 2 16.39 15.04 7.47
C LYS A 2 15.61 14.64 8.74
N LYS A 3 15.38 15.58 9.65
CA LYS A 3 14.61 15.34 10.89
C LYS A 3 13.13 15.08 10.61
N LEU A 4 12.54 15.73 9.62
CA LEU A 4 11.14 15.50 9.24
C LEU A 4 10.94 14.14 8.57
N LYS A 5 11.89 13.71 7.72
CA LYS A 5 11.88 12.37 7.11
C LYS A 5 12.04 11.27 8.16
N LEU A 6 12.91 11.47 9.14
CA LEU A 6 13.09 10.53 10.24
C LEU A 6 11.84 10.48 11.13
N PHE A 7 11.21 11.62 11.38
CA PHE A 7 9.97 11.68 12.16
C PHE A 7 8.80 10.99 11.45
N ALA A 8 8.66 11.20 10.13
CA ALA A 8 7.65 10.52 9.32
C ALA A 8 7.90 9.00 9.29
N LEU A 9 9.15 8.57 9.17
CA LEU A 9 9.51 7.15 9.17
C LEU A 9 9.24 6.50 10.53
N THR A 10 9.57 7.18 11.63
CA THR A 10 9.26 6.70 12.98
C THR A 10 7.77 6.70 13.26
N ALA A 11 7.01 7.68 12.78
CA ALA A 11 5.56 7.71 12.93
C ALA A 11 4.88 6.56 12.17
N VAL A 12 5.31 6.26 10.95
CA VAL A 12 4.81 5.11 10.18
C VAL A 12 5.19 3.79 10.85
N ALA A 13 6.41 3.67 11.33
CA ALA A 13 6.85 2.49 12.07
C ALA A 13 6.09 2.30 13.38
N LEU A 14 5.82 3.39 14.13
CA LEU A 14 5.04 3.33 15.36
C LEU A 14 3.57 2.98 15.09
N MET A 15 2.96 3.52 14.06
CA MET A 15 1.59 3.16 13.66
C MET A 15 1.49 1.70 13.26
N GLY A 16 2.49 1.17 12.56
CA GLY A 16 2.57 -0.25 12.22
C GLY A 16 2.68 -1.13 13.45
N VAL A 17 3.53 -0.76 14.40
CA VAL A 17 3.77 -1.54 15.63
C VAL A 17 2.59 -1.44 16.59
N THR A 18 1.98 -0.28 16.76
CA THR A 18 0.81 -0.12 17.66
C THR A 18 -0.44 -0.78 17.08
N GLY A 19 -0.62 -0.76 15.77
CA GLY A 19 -1.70 -1.49 15.10
C GLY A 19 -1.58 -3.01 15.29
N VAL A 20 -0.35 -3.54 15.29
CA VAL A 20 -0.07 -4.95 15.57
C VAL A 20 -0.22 -5.30 17.06
N ALA A 21 0.09 -4.37 17.95
CA ALA A 21 0.01 -4.61 19.40
C ALA A 21 -1.42 -4.56 19.97
N ASN A 22 -2.33 -3.83 19.34
CA ASN A 22 -3.73 -3.70 19.77
C ASN A 22 -4.71 -4.62 19.04
N ALA A 23 -4.30 -5.24 17.93
CA ALA A 23 -5.04 -6.33 17.36
C ALA A 23 -4.80 -7.54 18.28
N GLU A 24 -5.85 -8.05 18.92
CA GLU A 24 -5.81 -9.43 19.43
C GLU A 24 -5.22 -10.25 18.29
N THR A 25 -4.02 -10.76 18.51
CA THR A 25 -3.30 -11.53 17.51
C THR A 25 -4.09 -12.80 17.25
N VAL A 26 -4.99 -12.73 16.28
CA VAL A 26 -5.52 -13.94 15.67
C VAL A 26 -4.33 -14.55 14.94
N LEU A 27 -3.67 -15.47 15.63
CA LEU A 27 -2.53 -16.18 15.11
C LEU A 27 -2.99 -16.94 13.87
N LEU A 28 -2.32 -16.69 12.76
CA LEU A 28 -2.51 -17.48 11.55
C LEU A 28 -2.14 -18.93 11.84
N ALA A 29 -3.03 -19.84 11.52
CA ALA A 29 -2.71 -21.25 11.53
C ALA A 29 -1.61 -21.53 10.50
N SER A 30 -0.65 -22.38 10.84
CA SER A 30 0.49 -22.67 9.96
C SER A 30 0.13 -23.35 8.65
N ASP A 31 -1.07 -23.86 8.54
CA ASP A 31 -1.66 -24.51 7.37
C ASP A 31 -2.60 -23.59 6.57
N ASP A 32 -2.86 -22.39 7.05
CA ASP A 32 -3.66 -21.37 6.34
C ASP A 32 -2.82 -20.62 5.31
N PHE A 33 -2.60 -21.23 4.15
CA PHE A 33 -1.83 -20.62 3.06
C PHE A 33 -2.47 -19.33 2.51
N VAL A 34 -3.79 -19.22 2.58
CA VAL A 34 -4.50 -18.01 2.11
C VAL A 34 -4.24 -16.84 3.05
N GLY A 35 -4.42 -17.03 4.34
CA GLY A 35 -4.11 -16.01 5.34
C GLY A 35 -2.64 -15.61 5.33
N ILE A 36 -1.73 -16.58 5.18
CA ILE A 36 -0.29 -16.34 5.06
C ILE A 36 0.01 -15.52 3.80
N SER A 37 -0.63 -15.83 2.67
CA SER A 37 -0.42 -15.06 1.43
C SER A 37 -0.89 -13.61 1.56
N PHE A 38 -2.01 -13.36 2.21
CA PHE A 38 -2.45 -11.98 2.52
C PHE A 38 -1.44 -11.23 3.37
N TRP A 39 -0.87 -11.89 4.36
CA TRP A 39 0.14 -11.29 5.21
C TRP A 39 1.43 -10.97 4.45
N VAL A 40 1.94 -11.90 3.65
CA VAL A 40 3.13 -11.70 2.82
C VAL A 40 2.95 -10.56 1.84
N ILE A 41 1.80 -10.51 1.14
CA ILE A 41 1.48 -9.43 0.20
C ILE A 41 1.40 -8.09 0.93
N SER A 42 0.79 -8.05 2.11
CA SER A 42 0.72 -6.84 2.92
C SER A 42 2.10 -6.30 3.27
N MET A 43 3.02 -7.17 3.69
CA MET A 43 4.38 -6.77 4.01
C MET A 43 5.14 -6.29 2.78
N ALA A 44 4.96 -6.95 1.64
CA ALA A 44 5.55 -6.52 0.37
C ALA A 44 5.03 -5.15 -0.07
N MET A 45 3.73 -4.89 0.07
CA MET A 45 3.13 -3.59 -0.25
C MET A 45 3.62 -2.49 0.69
N LEU A 46 3.77 -2.77 1.97
CA LEU A 46 4.33 -1.83 2.93
C LEU A 46 5.78 -1.46 2.59
N ALA A 47 6.61 -2.45 2.30
CA ALA A 47 8.00 -2.22 1.90
C ALA A 47 8.09 -1.41 0.61
N THR A 48 7.25 -1.71 -0.37
CA THR A 48 7.18 -0.99 -1.64
C THR A 48 6.73 0.45 -1.43
N THR A 49 5.75 0.69 -0.59
CA THR A 49 5.29 2.04 -0.23
C THR A 49 6.41 2.85 0.41
N ALA A 50 7.11 2.28 1.37
CA ALA A 50 8.26 2.92 2.02
C ALA A 50 9.36 3.24 1.01
N PHE A 51 9.68 2.31 0.11
CA PHE A 51 10.64 2.53 -0.96
C PHE A 51 10.26 3.71 -1.86
N PHE A 52 9.04 3.76 -2.35
CA PHE A 52 8.59 4.84 -3.23
C PHE A 52 8.64 6.20 -2.55
N PHE A 53 8.22 6.31 -1.31
CA PHE A 53 8.27 7.58 -0.60
C PHE A 53 9.70 8.02 -0.26
N LEU A 54 10.59 7.09 0.02
CA LEU A 54 12.01 7.41 0.22
C LEU A 54 12.68 7.87 -1.08
N GLU A 55 12.37 7.20 -2.19
CA GLU A 55 12.91 7.54 -3.50
C GLU A 55 12.33 8.84 -4.09
N ALA A 56 11.14 9.24 -3.71
CA ALA A 56 10.48 10.43 -4.24
C ALA A 56 11.32 11.71 -4.10
N GLY A 57 12.20 11.76 -3.10
CA GLY A 57 13.15 12.87 -2.91
C GLY A 57 14.41 12.81 -3.78
N SER A 58 14.73 11.63 -4.31
CA SER A 58 16.00 11.37 -5.03
C SER A 58 15.84 11.42 -6.54
N VAL A 59 14.62 11.23 -7.04
CA VAL A 59 14.35 11.21 -8.48
C VAL A 59 14.20 12.60 -9.07
N ALA A 60 14.43 12.71 -10.38
CA ALA A 60 14.19 13.93 -11.13
C ALA A 60 12.74 14.40 -10.99
N SER A 61 12.53 15.73 -10.98
CA SER A 61 11.23 16.34 -10.73
C SER A 61 10.09 15.82 -11.63
N GLY A 62 10.40 15.48 -12.88
CA GLY A 62 9.42 14.93 -13.82
C GLY A 62 8.86 13.55 -13.43
N TRP A 63 9.60 12.77 -12.65
CA TRP A 63 9.19 11.43 -12.21
C TRP A 63 8.63 11.39 -10.79
N ARG A 64 8.78 12.46 -10.04
CA ARG A 64 8.40 12.52 -8.63
C ARG A 64 6.92 12.24 -8.41
N THR A 65 6.06 12.80 -9.23
CA THR A 65 4.61 12.58 -9.11
C THR A 65 4.24 11.13 -9.39
N SER A 66 4.85 10.49 -10.39
CA SER A 66 4.64 9.05 -10.67
C SER A 66 4.97 8.19 -9.47
N ILE A 67 6.09 8.45 -8.82
CA ILE A 67 6.55 7.68 -7.66
C ILE A 67 5.64 7.92 -6.45
N ILE A 68 5.17 9.14 -6.24
CA ILE A 68 4.23 9.44 -5.17
C ILE A 68 2.89 8.73 -5.40
N VAL A 69 2.36 8.74 -6.63
CA VAL A 69 1.13 8.03 -6.98
C VAL A 69 1.30 6.52 -6.78
N ALA A 70 2.41 5.95 -7.21
CA ALA A 70 2.72 4.54 -6.98
C ALA A 70 2.78 4.20 -5.48
N GLY A 71 3.40 5.07 -4.68
CA GLY A 71 3.43 4.93 -3.22
C GLY A 71 2.05 4.99 -2.57
N LEU A 72 1.17 5.88 -3.05
CA LEU A 72 -0.21 5.95 -2.57
C LEU A 72 -1.01 4.68 -2.90
N VAL A 73 -0.88 4.17 -4.13
CA VAL A 73 -1.55 2.94 -4.55
C VAL A 73 -1.11 1.75 -3.70
N THR A 74 0.19 1.57 -3.52
CA THR A 74 0.71 0.46 -2.71
C THR A 74 0.39 0.61 -1.23
N GLY A 75 0.33 1.84 -0.70
CA GLY A 75 -0.05 2.11 0.68
C GLY A 75 -1.52 1.82 0.95
N ILE A 76 -2.41 2.20 0.05
CA ILE A 76 -3.84 1.87 0.12
C ILE A 76 -4.03 0.35 0.03
N ALA A 77 -3.35 -0.30 -0.91
CA ALA A 77 -3.40 -1.75 -1.07
C ALA A 77 -2.91 -2.47 0.20
N PHE A 78 -1.85 -2.00 0.83
CA PHE A 78 -1.35 -2.55 2.10
C PHE A 78 -2.44 -2.58 3.18
N ILE A 79 -3.15 -1.48 3.38
CA ILE A 79 -4.21 -1.38 4.38
C ILE A 79 -5.36 -2.35 4.04
N HIS A 80 -5.76 -2.41 2.77
CA HIS A 80 -6.83 -3.29 2.33
C HIS A 80 -6.46 -4.78 2.47
N TYR A 81 -5.23 -5.17 2.16
CA TYR A 81 -4.78 -6.55 2.31
C TYR A 81 -4.71 -6.99 3.78
N ILE A 82 -4.32 -6.12 4.70
CA ILE A 82 -4.43 -6.41 6.14
C ILE A 82 -5.87 -6.62 6.54
N TYR A 83 -6.77 -5.75 6.11
CA TYR A 83 -8.19 -5.87 6.41
C TYR A 83 -8.81 -7.15 5.80
N MET A 84 -8.46 -7.48 4.56
CA MET A 84 -8.91 -8.71 3.91
C MET A 84 -8.39 -9.96 4.63
N ARG A 85 -7.16 -9.92 5.14
CA ARG A 85 -6.62 -10.99 5.98
C ARG A 85 -7.45 -11.17 7.24
N ASP A 86 -7.78 -10.09 7.93
CA ASP A 86 -8.57 -10.15 9.16
C ASP A 86 -9.98 -10.72 8.89
N VAL A 87 -10.63 -10.30 7.82
CA VAL A 87 -11.91 -10.87 7.38
C VAL A 87 -11.79 -12.35 7.09
N TRP A 88 -10.78 -12.78 6.37
CA TRP A 88 -10.55 -14.20 6.07
C TRP A 88 -10.35 -15.02 7.34
N VAL A 89 -9.51 -14.56 8.26
CA VAL A 89 -9.22 -15.28 9.51
C VAL A 89 -10.45 -15.38 10.41
N MET A 90 -11.30 -14.35 10.44
CA MET A 90 -12.49 -14.31 11.29
C MET A 90 -13.67 -15.07 10.70
N THR A 91 -13.86 -15.05 9.39
CA THR A 91 -15.07 -15.57 8.75
C THR A 91 -14.83 -16.82 7.91
N GLY A 92 -13.61 -17.05 7.44
CA GLY A 92 -13.28 -18.10 6.47
C GLY A 92 -13.85 -17.87 5.07
N GLU A 93 -14.48 -16.72 4.85
CA GLU A 93 -15.07 -16.36 3.55
C GLU A 93 -14.10 -15.49 2.73
N SER A 94 -14.20 -15.64 1.41
CA SER A 94 -13.37 -14.85 0.49
C SER A 94 -13.74 -13.36 0.56
N PRO A 95 -12.77 -12.45 0.84
CA PRO A 95 -13.03 -11.02 0.96
C PRO A 95 -13.15 -10.32 -0.40
N THR A 96 -13.93 -10.88 -1.32
CA THR A 96 -14.03 -10.39 -2.71
C THR A 96 -14.58 -8.98 -2.80
N VAL A 97 -15.55 -8.61 -1.96
CA VAL A 97 -16.14 -7.27 -1.93
C VAL A 97 -15.09 -6.22 -1.58
N TYR A 98 -14.24 -6.51 -0.62
CA TYR A 98 -13.16 -5.58 -0.20
C TYR A 98 -12.11 -5.39 -1.28
N ARG A 99 -11.87 -6.39 -2.11
CA ARG A 99 -10.99 -6.29 -3.29
C ARG A 99 -11.57 -5.30 -4.31
N TYR A 100 -12.85 -5.32 -4.57
CA TYR A 100 -13.49 -4.35 -5.45
C TYR A 100 -13.47 -2.94 -4.88
N ILE A 101 -13.63 -2.78 -3.58
CA ILE A 101 -13.51 -1.47 -2.91
C ILE A 101 -12.09 -0.93 -3.08
N ASP A 102 -11.08 -1.75 -2.87
CA ASP A 102 -9.69 -1.37 -3.12
C ASP A 102 -9.48 -0.90 -4.56
N TRP A 103 -9.95 -1.66 -5.53
CA TRP A 103 -9.80 -1.31 -6.95
C TRP A 103 -10.52 -0.04 -7.35
N LEU A 104 -11.66 0.28 -6.76
CA LEU A 104 -12.36 1.55 -6.99
C LEU A 104 -11.51 2.76 -6.62
N ILE A 105 -10.61 2.61 -5.68
CA ILE A 105 -9.71 3.68 -5.23
C ILE A 105 -8.37 3.60 -5.97
N THR A 106 -7.77 2.43 -6.04
CA THR A 106 -6.39 2.26 -6.52
C THR A 106 -6.25 2.28 -8.04
N VAL A 107 -7.26 1.84 -8.79
CA VAL A 107 -7.20 1.80 -10.26
C VAL A 107 -7.33 3.19 -10.90
N PRO A 108 -8.24 4.08 -10.46
CA PRO A 108 -8.34 5.42 -11.04
C PRO A 108 -7.10 6.29 -10.85
N LEU A 109 -6.35 6.09 -9.77
CA LEU A 109 -5.15 6.89 -9.47
C LEU A 109 -4.09 6.81 -10.58
N PRO A 110 -3.52 5.62 -10.90
CA PRO A 110 -2.51 5.52 -11.95
C PRO A 110 -3.10 5.75 -13.35
N VAL A 111 -4.36 5.38 -13.59
CA VAL A 111 -5.01 5.60 -14.88
C VAL A 111 -5.19 7.09 -15.14
N SER A 112 -5.69 7.84 -14.17
CA SER A 112 -5.83 9.29 -14.30
C SER A 112 -4.48 9.96 -14.52
N TYR A 113 -3.46 9.57 -13.76
CA TYR A 113 -2.13 10.11 -13.90
C TYR A 113 -1.54 9.82 -15.29
N THR A 114 -1.58 8.58 -15.77
CA THR A 114 -1.08 8.21 -17.09
C THR A 114 -1.84 8.91 -18.21
N HIS A 115 -3.14 9.08 -18.07
CA HIS A 115 -3.96 9.77 -19.06
C HIS A 115 -3.65 11.27 -19.15
N LEU A 116 -3.36 11.90 -18.01
CA LEU A 116 -3.02 13.32 -17.94
C LEU A 116 -1.58 13.63 -18.37
N THR A 117 -0.67 12.69 -18.21
CA THR A 117 0.78 12.91 -18.41
C THR A 117 1.34 12.24 -19.65
N LEU A 118 0.56 11.41 -20.34
CA LEU A 118 0.98 10.87 -21.63
C LEU A 118 1.29 12.03 -22.58
N PRO A 119 2.49 12.02 -23.23
CA PRO A 119 2.79 12.99 -24.27
C PRO A 119 1.71 12.83 -25.36
N THR A 120 0.82 13.78 -25.42
CA THR A 120 -0.12 13.87 -26.51
C THR A 120 0.68 14.33 -27.73
N ASN A 121 0.42 13.76 -28.90
CA ASN A 121 1.03 14.15 -30.17
C ASN A 121 0.83 15.64 -30.54
N ARG A 122 0.41 16.45 -29.60
CA ARG A 122 0.19 17.88 -29.77
C ARG A 122 1.49 18.68 -29.70
N GLU A 123 2.58 18.03 -29.33
CA GLU A 123 3.89 18.68 -29.22
C GLU A 123 4.77 18.46 -30.45
N VAL A 124 4.19 17.97 -31.50
CA VAL A 124 4.86 17.82 -32.80
C VAL A 124 4.65 19.05 -33.66
#